data_95a1b9e4ed01c45bbf1281933b4b90bd
#
_entry.id   95a1b9e4ed01c45bbf1281933b4b90bd
#
_cell.length_a   1.000
_cell.length_b   1.000
_cell.length_c   1.000
_cell.angle_alpha   90.00
_cell.angle_beta   90.00
_cell.angle_gamma   90.00
#
_symmetry.space_group_name_H-M   'P 1'
#
loop_
_entity.id
_entity.type
_entity.pdbx_description
1 polymer ?
#
loop_
_entity_poly.entity_id
_entity_poly.type
_entity_poly.pdbx_seq_one_letter_code
_entity_poly.pdbx_strand_id
1 'polypeptide(L)'
;MPLACGHFQRLMIARSIDAHPGVVPQRCTYDGRMVDKPQWLIREDASVSVLVALALRQLLGIRVPEDLPALRDLAVRAPDAVEASPVIEKQWHEYWDMTVEPRAHPAGVPLELIDGFDTLVALPATGAEELRAAITPFAASALRYARGAHSRYVDAMTSTTGGDAYRAYASAIAEFEREVGRRAHSFELNVQVLPFSQRGIWWIGALSVAVSDGLRRDVVAFDSAIRPVIAELA
;
A
#
# COMPACT_ATOMS: atom_id res chain seq x y z
N MET A 1 -16.82 -21.09 23.94
CA MET A 1 -15.80 -21.27 22.88
C MET A 1 -15.42 -19.88 22.39
N PRO A 2 -14.21 -19.40 22.63
CA PRO A 2 -13.81 -18.05 22.26
C PRO A 2 -13.38 -18.04 20.78
N LEU A 3 -13.93 -17.08 20.04
CA LEU A 3 -13.56 -16.73 18.68
C LEU A 3 -12.11 -16.21 18.67
N ALA A 4 -11.28 -16.87 17.88
CA ALA A 4 -9.90 -16.47 17.64
C ALA A 4 -9.89 -15.17 16.87
N CYS A 5 -9.48 -14.09 17.55
CA CYS A 5 -9.15 -12.81 16.98
C CYS A 5 -7.90 -12.99 16.12
N GLY A 6 -8.05 -12.90 14.79
CA GLY A 6 -6.94 -12.96 13.86
C GLY A 6 -5.98 -11.80 14.13
N HIS A 7 -4.80 -12.12 14.63
CA HIS A 7 -3.72 -11.17 14.81
C HIS A 7 -3.25 -10.71 13.43
N PHE A 8 -3.62 -9.48 13.07
CA PHE A 8 -2.92 -8.71 12.05
C PHE A 8 -1.50 -8.46 12.54
N GLN A 9 -0.59 -9.28 12.08
CA GLN A 9 0.82 -9.13 12.37
C GLN A 9 1.35 -8.00 11.47
N ARG A 10 1.17 -6.75 11.93
CA ARG A 10 1.87 -5.59 11.38
C ARG A 10 3.35 -5.80 11.63
N LEU A 11 4.08 -6.15 10.60
CA LEU A 11 5.55 -6.16 10.66
C LEU A 11 6.03 -4.71 10.69
N MET A 12 6.12 -4.12 11.90
CA MET A 12 6.84 -2.87 12.12
C MET A 12 8.32 -3.17 12.11
N ILE A 13 9.03 -2.67 11.12
CA ILE A 13 10.49 -2.69 11.13
C ILE A 13 11.00 -1.27 11.21
N ALA A 14 11.18 -0.81 12.47
CA ALA A 14 12.06 0.30 12.75
C ALA A 14 13.46 -0.27 12.89
N ARG A 15 14.36 -0.01 11.96
CA ARG A 15 15.79 -0.30 12.15
C ARG A 15 16.56 0.98 12.29
N SER A 16 17.00 1.23 13.52
CA SER A 16 18.26 1.94 13.75
C SER A 16 19.38 0.99 13.30
N ILE A 17 20.20 1.41 12.36
CA ILE A 17 21.41 0.69 11.97
C ILE A 17 22.41 0.96 13.10
N ASP A 18 22.33 0.17 14.17
CA ASP A 18 23.32 -0.08 15.23
C ASP A 18 22.62 -0.59 16.49
N ALA A 19 22.24 -1.87 16.50
CA ALA A 19 21.94 -2.55 17.75
C ALA A 19 22.34 -4.02 17.66
N HIS A 20 23.53 -4.34 18.14
CA HIS A 20 23.85 -5.68 18.62
C HIS A 20 23.06 -5.95 19.89
N PRO A 21 22.49 -7.16 20.12
CA PRO A 21 21.82 -7.49 21.36
C PRO A 21 22.88 -7.52 22.49
N GLY A 22 22.76 -6.60 23.43
CA GLY A 22 23.60 -6.57 24.63
C GLY A 22 24.32 -5.26 24.93
N VAL A 23 24.19 -4.22 24.10
CA VAL A 23 24.83 -2.92 24.39
C VAL A 23 23.76 -1.96 24.90
N VAL A 24 23.83 -1.63 26.19
CA VAL A 24 23.11 -0.50 26.78
C VAL A 24 23.60 0.76 26.06
N PRO A 25 22.70 1.61 25.53
CA PRO A 25 23.12 2.82 24.83
C PRO A 25 23.83 3.75 25.81
N GLN A 26 25.14 3.89 25.70
CA GLN A 26 25.88 4.97 26.36
C GLN A 26 25.42 6.29 25.74
N ARG A 27 24.74 7.10 26.56
CA ARG A 27 24.42 8.48 26.23
C ARG A 27 25.72 9.27 26.10
N CYS A 28 26.17 9.48 24.88
CA CYS A 28 27.18 10.48 24.59
C CYS A 28 26.51 11.87 24.65
N THR A 29 26.57 12.52 25.79
CA THR A 29 26.25 13.94 25.91
C THR A 29 27.41 14.73 25.34
N TYR A 30 27.29 15.14 24.09
CA TYR A 30 28.09 16.20 23.53
C TYR A 30 27.18 17.37 23.25
N ASP A 31 27.32 18.43 24.01
CA ASP A 31 26.75 19.78 23.80
C ASP A 31 25.23 19.87 23.60
N GLY A 32 24.47 19.48 24.62
CA GLY A 32 23.09 19.96 24.87
C GLY A 32 22.01 19.87 23.77
N ARG A 33 22.30 19.43 22.56
CA ARG A 33 21.33 19.17 21.49
C ARG A 33 21.23 17.67 21.24
N MET A 34 20.11 17.09 21.60
CA MET A 34 19.74 15.79 21.07
C MET A 34 19.52 15.97 19.56
N VAL A 35 20.50 15.62 18.78
CA VAL A 35 20.33 15.46 17.33
C VAL A 35 19.56 14.16 17.16
N ASP A 36 18.24 14.24 16.96
CA ASP A 36 17.45 13.08 16.60
C ASP A 36 18.04 12.46 15.33
N LYS A 37 18.45 11.18 15.45
CA LYS A 37 18.89 10.45 14.27
C LYS A 37 17.72 10.33 13.31
N PRO A 38 17.90 10.59 12.00
CA PRO A 38 16.84 10.40 11.03
C PRO A 38 16.27 8.98 11.14
N GLN A 39 14.96 8.89 11.14
CA GLN A 39 14.22 7.63 11.21
C GLN A 39 13.44 7.45 9.92
N TRP A 40 13.58 6.28 9.29
CA TRP A 40 12.84 5.91 8.11
C TRP A 40 11.93 4.74 8.47
N LEU A 41 10.66 4.90 8.20
CA LEU A 41 9.65 3.88 8.46
C LEU A 41 9.05 3.43 7.14
N ILE A 42 9.53 2.30 6.64
CA ILE A 42 9.02 1.71 5.41
C ILE A 42 8.17 0.48 5.76
N ARG A 43 6.91 0.50 5.34
CA ARG A 43 5.95 -0.60 5.52
C ARG A 43 5.64 -1.20 4.17
N GLU A 44 5.87 -2.48 4.02
CA GLU A 44 5.54 -3.22 2.81
C GLU A 44 4.43 -4.22 3.10
N ASP A 45 3.37 -4.18 2.29
CA ASP A 45 2.20 -5.05 2.41
C ASP A 45 1.52 -5.23 1.03
N ALA A 46 0.59 -6.17 0.96
CA ALA A 46 -0.44 -6.29 -0.07
C ALA A 46 -1.81 -6.20 0.60
N SER A 47 -2.19 -4.99 1.01
CA SER A 47 -3.40 -4.73 1.79
C SER A 47 -4.64 -5.27 1.09
N VAL A 48 -5.43 -6.09 1.82
CA VAL A 48 -6.67 -6.64 1.29
C VAL A 48 -7.66 -5.54 0.91
N SER A 49 -7.72 -4.45 1.68
CA SER A 49 -8.61 -3.32 1.37
C SER A 49 -8.21 -2.61 0.07
N VAL A 50 -6.91 -2.39 -0.16
CA VAL A 50 -6.40 -1.82 -1.42
C VAL A 50 -6.69 -2.75 -2.59
N LEU A 51 -6.49 -4.06 -2.42
CA LEU A 51 -6.80 -5.06 -3.43
C LEU A 51 -8.30 -5.12 -3.76
N VAL A 52 -9.17 -4.99 -2.76
CA VAL A 52 -10.64 -4.92 -2.96
C VAL A 52 -11.00 -3.66 -3.75
N ALA A 53 -10.48 -2.50 -3.38
CA ALA A 53 -10.76 -1.25 -4.08
C ALA A 53 -10.36 -1.31 -5.56
N LEU A 54 -9.17 -1.85 -5.86
CA LEU A 54 -8.70 -2.02 -7.23
C LEU A 54 -9.48 -3.11 -8.00
N ALA A 55 -9.87 -4.19 -7.32
CA ALA A 55 -10.74 -5.21 -7.93
C ALA A 55 -12.10 -4.63 -8.31
N LEU A 56 -12.71 -3.82 -7.44
CA LEU A 56 -13.95 -3.11 -7.73
C LEU A 56 -13.79 -2.12 -8.88
N ARG A 57 -12.69 -1.34 -8.91
CA ARG A 57 -12.36 -0.47 -10.05
C ARG A 57 -12.45 -1.23 -11.38
N GLN A 58 -11.77 -2.38 -11.45
CA GLN A 58 -11.72 -3.18 -12.68
C GLN A 58 -13.06 -3.83 -13.02
N LEU A 59 -13.78 -4.36 -12.02
CA LEU A 59 -15.09 -4.98 -12.20
C LEU A 59 -16.18 -3.98 -12.62
N LEU A 60 -16.08 -2.73 -12.17
CA LEU A 60 -17.00 -1.65 -12.57
C LEU A 60 -16.60 -1.00 -13.90
N GLY A 61 -15.39 -1.27 -14.42
CA GLY A 61 -14.89 -0.62 -15.62
C GLY A 61 -14.46 0.82 -15.41
N ILE A 62 -14.14 1.21 -14.18
CA ILE A 62 -13.63 2.54 -13.83
C ILE A 62 -12.19 2.66 -14.32
N ARG A 63 -11.87 3.77 -15.00
CA ARG A 63 -10.55 4.00 -15.60
C ARG A 63 -9.64 4.87 -14.75
N VAL A 64 -10.19 5.69 -13.89
CA VAL A 64 -9.39 6.56 -13.01
C VAL A 64 -8.84 5.78 -11.80
N PRO A 65 -7.61 6.07 -11.34
CA PRO A 65 -6.56 6.81 -12.05
C PRO A 65 -6.11 6.07 -13.31
N GLU A 66 -5.93 6.80 -14.42
CA GLU A 66 -5.63 6.20 -15.74
C GLU A 66 -4.26 5.52 -15.80
N ASP A 67 -3.32 5.97 -14.99
CA ASP A 67 -1.95 5.47 -14.91
C ASP A 67 -1.84 4.14 -14.17
N LEU A 68 -2.83 3.78 -13.35
CA LEU A 68 -2.80 2.51 -12.62
C LEU A 68 -3.17 1.33 -13.53
N PRO A 69 -2.29 0.32 -13.65
CA PRO A 69 -2.54 -0.85 -14.47
C PRO A 69 -3.72 -1.69 -13.98
N ALA A 70 -4.20 -2.56 -14.85
CA ALA A 70 -5.14 -3.59 -14.48
C ALA A 70 -4.49 -4.64 -13.56
N LEU A 71 -5.28 -5.24 -12.69
CA LEU A 71 -4.89 -6.41 -11.92
C LEU A 71 -4.87 -7.65 -12.84
N ARG A 72 -3.85 -8.50 -12.67
CA ARG A 72 -3.78 -9.79 -13.39
C ARG A 72 -4.79 -10.78 -12.84
N ASP A 73 -5.18 -11.72 -13.68
CA ASP A 73 -6.05 -12.85 -13.31
C ASP A 73 -7.44 -12.45 -12.78
N LEU A 74 -7.80 -11.19 -12.91
CA LEU A 74 -9.15 -10.71 -12.66
C LEU A 74 -9.82 -10.42 -14.00
N ALA A 75 -10.98 -11.03 -14.22
CA ALA A 75 -11.74 -10.81 -15.45
C ALA A 75 -12.05 -9.32 -15.62
N VAL A 76 -11.67 -8.78 -16.77
CA VAL A 76 -12.10 -7.45 -17.17
C VAL A 76 -13.58 -7.54 -17.55
N ARG A 77 -14.35 -6.53 -17.18
CA ARG A 77 -15.74 -6.42 -17.62
C ARG A 77 -15.81 -6.51 -19.15
N ALA A 78 -16.84 -7.20 -19.65
CA ALA A 78 -17.04 -7.36 -21.08
C ALA A 78 -17.05 -5.98 -21.79
N PRO A 79 -16.48 -5.89 -23.03
CA PRO A 79 -16.39 -4.62 -23.78
C PRO A 79 -17.74 -3.90 -23.97
N ASP A 80 -18.84 -4.68 -24.01
CA ASP A 80 -20.20 -4.17 -24.19
C ASP A 80 -20.88 -3.72 -22.88
N ALA A 81 -20.19 -3.79 -21.77
CA ALA A 81 -20.74 -3.36 -20.50
C ALA A 81 -20.76 -1.83 -20.45
N VAL A 82 -21.88 -1.27 -20.03
CA VAL A 82 -22.04 0.19 -19.85
C VAL A 82 -20.91 0.74 -18.99
N GLU A 83 -20.19 1.75 -19.49
CA GLU A 83 -19.15 2.43 -18.70
C GLU A 83 -19.73 2.90 -17.36
N ALA A 84 -18.86 2.94 -16.33
CA ALA A 84 -19.27 3.47 -15.04
C ALA A 84 -19.72 4.94 -15.24
N SER A 85 -20.82 5.31 -14.59
CA SER A 85 -21.26 6.70 -14.67
C SER A 85 -20.24 7.62 -14.00
N PRO A 86 -20.12 8.89 -14.42
CA PRO A 86 -19.21 9.84 -13.78
C PRO A 86 -19.45 9.99 -12.27
N VAL A 87 -20.69 9.74 -11.82
CA VAL A 87 -21.04 9.75 -10.39
C VAL A 87 -20.37 8.59 -9.66
N ILE A 88 -20.45 7.39 -10.22
CA ILE A 88 -19.82 6.19 -9.64
C ILE A 88 -18.30 6.34 -9.64
N GLU A 89 -17.70 6.89 -10.72
CA GLU A 89 -16.27 7.14 -10.78
C GLU A 89 -15.81 8.12 -9.69
N LYS A 90 -16.54 9.22 -9.50
CA LYS A 90 -16.26 10.19 -8.45
C LYS A 90 -16.35 9.56 -7.05
N GLN A 91 -17.44 8.84 -6.76
CA GLN A 91 -17.67 8.18 -5.48
C GLN A 91 -16.60 7.09 -5.22
N TRP A 92 -16.20 6.36 -6.27
CA TRP A 92 -15.11 5.39 -6.16
C TRP A 92 -13.78 6.08 -5.87
N HIS A 93 -13.49 7.23 -6.46
CA HIS A 93 -12.27 7.98 -6.21
C HIS A 93 -12.19 8.45 -4.76
N GLU A 94 -13.29 8.97 -4.21
CA GLU A 94 -13.38 9.32 -2.80
C GLU A 94 -13.16 8.10 -1.88
N TYR A 95 -13.73 6.95 -2.22
CA TYR A 95 -13.48 5.70 -1.50
C TYR A 95 -12.02 5.24 -1.63
N TRP A 96 -11.43 5.38 -2.82
CA TRP A 96 -10.02 5.07 -3.06
C TRP A 96 -9.10 5.93 -2.20
N ASP A 97 -9.30 7.23 -2.19
CA ASP A 97 -8.52 8.15 -1.38
C ASP A 97 -8.57 7.79 0.11
N MET A 98 -9.74 7.47 0.64
CA MET A 98 -9.89 7.02 2.03
C MET A 98 -9.19 5.67 2.29
N THR A 99 -9.07 4.82 1.26
CA THR A 99 -8.43 3.50 1.39
C THR A 99 -6.91 3.61 1.43
N VAL A 100 -6.32 4.48 0.62
CA VAL A 100 -4.86 4.66 0.51
C VAL A 100 -4.32 5.73 1.45
N GLU A 101 -5.14 6.70 1.82
CA GLU A 101 -4.85 7.79 2.74
C GLU A 101 -5.86 7.80 3.89
N PRO A 102 -5.63 7.04 4.98
CA PRO A 102 -6.59 6.99 6.08
C PRO A 102 -6.94 8.34 6.72
N ARG A 103 -6.10 9.36 6.49
CA ARG A 103 -6.34 10.74 6.94
C ARG A 103 -7.25 11.55 6.00
N ALA A 104 -7.51 11.06 4.81
CA ALA A 104 -8.39 11.71 3.84
C ALA A 104 -9.88 11.53 4.17
N HIS A 105 -10.20 10.79 5.23
CA HIS A 105 -11.57 10.60 5.69
C HIS A 105 -12.21 11.94 6.08
N PRO A 106 -13.35 12.31 5.48
CA PRO A 106 -14.08 13.52 5.84
C PRO A 106 -14.65 13.37 7.27
N ALA A 107 -14.07 14.09 8.22
CA ALA A 107 -14.36 13.97 9.66
C ALA A 107 -15.83 14.25 10.05
N GLY A 108 -16.65 14.78 9.15
CA GLY A 108 -18.03 15.17 9.38
C GLY A 108 -19.09 14.16 8.93
N VAL A 109 -18.69 13.10 8.21
CA VAL A 109 -19.66 12.13 7.66
C VAL A 109 -19.40 10.75 8.29
N PRO A 110 -20.40 10.12 8.93
CA PRO A 110 -20.27 8.75 9.44
C PRO A 110 -19.97 7.78 8.31
N LEU A 111 -19.12 6.79 8.57
CA LEU A 111 -18.90 5.67 7.67
C LEU A 111 -19.80 4.49 8.05
N GLU A 112 -20.33 3.84 7.04
CA GLU A 112 -21.10 2.60 7.17
C GLU A 112 -20.38 1.45 6.48
N LEU A 113 -20.32 0.31 7.14
CA LEU A 113 -19.81 -0.92 6.57
C LEU A 113 -20.77 -1.42 5.49
N ILE A 114 -20.24 -1.89 4.39
CA ILE A 114 -21.03 -2.42 3.29
C ILE A 114 -21.16 -3.93 3.43
N ASP A 115 -22.40 -4.39 3.41
CA ASP A 115 -22.71 -5.81 3.51
C ASP A 115 -22.03 -6.65 2.42
N GLY A 116 -21.59 -7.83 2.80
CA GLY A 116 -20.92 -8.76 1.91
C GLY A 116 -19.40 -8.52 1.73
N PHE A 117 -18.87 -7.45 2.29
CA PHE A 117 -17.42 -7.15 2.26
C PHE A 117 -16.70 -7.42 3.59
N ASP A 118 -17.33 -8.13 4.49
CA ASP A 118 -16.90 -8.33 5.87
C ASP A 118 -16.65 -6.96 6.54
N THR A 119 -15.55 -6.57 6.95
CA THR A 119 -15.28 -5.22 7.50
C THR A 119 -14.31 -4.43 6.64
N LEU A 120 -14.14 -4.83 5.38
CA LEU A 120 -13.08 -4.31 4.50
C LEU A 120 -13.50 -3.10 3.68
N VAL A 121 -14.81 -2.87 3.52
CA VAL A 121 -15.33 -1.72 2.78
C VAL A 121 -16.26 -0.93 3.67
N ALA A 122 -15.94 0.34 3.85
CA ALA A 122 -16.79 1.33 4.49
C ALA A 122 -16.95 2.52 3.55
N LEU A 123 -18.17 3.00 3.40
CA LEU A 123 -18.49 4.16 2.57
C LEU A 123 -19.16 5.23 3.44
N PRO A 124 -19.11 6.51 3.02
CA PRO A 124 -19.92 7.54 3.65
C PRO A 124 -21.40 7.14 3.70
N ALA A 125 -22.04 7.40 4.83
CA ALA A 125 -23.47 7.09 5.03
C ALA A 125 -24.37 7.80 4.01
N THR A 126 -23.91 8.97 3.50
CA THR A 126 -24.59 9.77 2.48
C THR A 126 -23.61 10.15 1.38
N GLY A 127 -24.11 10.25 0.15
CA GLY A 127 -23.33 10.68 -1.01
C GLY A 127 -22.52 9.57 -1.71
N ALA A 128 -22.73 8.29 -1.32
CA ALA A 128 -22.07 7.14 -1.93
C ALA A 128 -23.09 6.03 -2.32
N GLU A 129 -24.35 6.40 -2.53
CA GLU A 129 -25.46 5.47 -2.75
C GLU A 129 -25.31 4.69 -4.05
N GLU A 130 -24.88 5.36 -5.14
CA GLU A 130 -24.71 4.75 -6.45
C GLU A 130 -23.54 3.76 -6.43
N LEU A 131 -22.43 4.13 -5.80
CA LEU A 131 -21.28 3.22 -5.64
C LEU A 131 -21.68 2.02 -4.79
N ARG A 132 -22.37 2.23 -3.67
CA ARG A 132 -22.87 1.16 -2.79
C ARG A 132 -23.68 0.15 -3.57
N ALA A 133 -24.67 0.63 -4.35
CA ALA A 133 -25.50 -0.24 -5.18
C ALA A 133 -24.70 -0.97 -6.26
N ALA A 134 -23.71 -0.29 -6.88
CA ALA A 134 -22.90 -0.83 -7.94
C ALA A 134 -21.91 -1.91 -7.47
N ILE A 135 -21.32 -1.78 -6.28
CA ILE A 135 -20.29 -2.73 -5.78
C ILE A 135 -20.89 -3.97 -5.13
N THR A 136 -22.09 -3.88 -4.54
CA THR A 136 -22.72 -4.98 -3.79
C THR A 136 -22.77 -6.31 -4.58
N PRO A 137 -23.12 -6.35 -5.87
CA PRO A 137 -23.11 -7.58 -6.64
C PRO A 137 -21.72 -8.22 -6.81
N PHE A 138 -20.66 -7.44 -6.65
CA PHE A 138 -19.28 -7.89 -6.86
C PHE A 138 -18.56 -8.28 -5.56
N ALA A 139 -19.19 -8.15 -4.39
CA ALA A 139 -18.57 -8.36 -3.10
C ALA A 139 -17.82 -9.70 -3.00
N ALA A 140 -18.49 -10.81 -3.28
CA ALA A 140 -17.90 -12.15 -3.18
C ALA A 140 -16.73 -12.36 -4.16
N SER A 141 -16.79 -11.78 -5.37
CA SER A 141 -15.72 -11.92 -6.37
C SER A 141 -14.50 -11.05 -6.02
N ALA A 142 -14.73 -9.82 -5.60
CA ALA A 142 -13.67 -8.90 -5.18
C ALA A 142 -12.93 -9.43 -3.95
N LEU A 143 -13.65 -9.92 -2.94
CA LEU A 143 -13.06 -10.51 -1.74
C LEU A 143 -12.24 -11.76 -2.04
N ARG A 144 -12.77 -12.66 -2.85
CA ARG A 144 -12.06 -13.88 -3.23
C ARG A 144 -10.75 -13.56 -3.94
N TYR A 145 -10.80 -12.62 -4.88
CA TYR A 145 -9.62 -12.17 -5.59
C TYR A 145 -8.60 -11.54 -4.63
N ALA A 146 -9.02 -10.58 -3.83
CA ALA A 146 -8.15 -9.84 -2.92
C ALA A 146 -7.45 -10.76 -1.90
N ARG A 147 -8.21 -11.68 -1.29
CA ARG A 147 -7.66 -12.66 -0.34
C ARG A 147 -6.68 -13.62 -1.02
N GLY A 148 -6.99 -14.08 -2.22
CA GLY A 148 -6.08 -14.91 -3.00
C GLY A 148 -4.80 -14.19 -3.39
N ALA A 149 -4.88 -12.92 -3.77
CA ALA A 149 -3.72 -12.10 -4.08
C ALA A 149 -2.86 -11.83 -2.83
N HIS A 150 -3.48 -11.48 -1.72
CA HIS A 150 -2.80 -11.29 -0.44
C HIS A 150 -2.09 -12.59 0.02
N SER A 151 -2.75 -13.75 -0.06
CA SER A 151 -2.15 -15.03 0.29
C SER A 151 -0.90 -15.31 -0.56
N ARG A 152 -0.96 -15.10 -1.88
CA ARG A 152 0.21 -15.26 -2.75
C ARG A 152 1.38 -14.33 -2.38
N TYR A 153 1.07 -13.11 -1.95
CA TYR A 153 2.09 -12.19 -1.45
C TYR A 153 2.74 -12.71 -0.17
N VAL A 154 1.94 -13.13 0.81
CA VAL A 154 2.43 -13.68 2.08
C VAL A 154 3.29 -14.93 1.84
N ASP A 155 2.86 -15.84 0.97
CA ASP A 155 3.60 -17.05 0.62
C ASP A 155 4.95 -16.70 -0.04
N ALA A 156 4.98 -15.70 -0.92
CA ALA A 156 6.21 -15.23 -1.54
C ALA A 156 7.17 -14.59 -0.54
N MET A 157 6.66 -13.82 0.42
CA MET A 157 7.46 -13.19 1.47
C MET A 157 8.04 -14.21 2.45
N THR A 158 7.30 -15.26 2.78
CA THR A 158 7.78 -16.32 3.68
C THR A 158 8.82 -17.23 3.02
N SER A 159 8.77 -17.38 1.69
CA SER A 159 9.74 -18.17 0.92
C SER A 159 11.05 -17.42 0.64
N THR A 160 11.05 -16.09 0.76
CA THR A 160 12.25 -15.27 0.55
C THR A 160 12.97 -15.06 1.88
N THR A 161 14.28 -15.32 1.91
CA THR A 161 15.09 -15.07 3.11
C THR A 161 15.00 -13.58 3.45
N GLY A 162 14.28 -13.23 4.51
CA GLY A 162 13.70 -11.92 4.80
C GLY A 162 14.66 -10.71 4.95
N GLY A 163 15.92 -10.82 4.54
CA GLY A 163 16.90 -9.72 4.56
C GLY A 163 17.01 -8.96 3.24
N ASP A 164 16.75 -9.61 2.12
CA ASP A 164 17.01 -9.01 0.79
C ASP A 164 15.97 -7.97 0.39
N ALA A 165 14.76 -8.11 0.89
CA ALA A 165 13.69 -7.16 0.64
C ALA A 165 14.00 -5.74 1.11
N TYR A 166 14.65 -5.61 2.26
CA TYR A 166 14.95 -4.31 2.87
C TYR A 166 16.28 -3.73 2.42
N ARG A 167 17.15 -4.54 1.85
CA ARG A 167 18.45 -4.07 1.33
C ARG A 167 18.30 -3.02 0.23
N ALA A 168 17.32 -3.17 -0.64
CA ALA A 168 17.06 -2.22 -1.72
C ALA A 168 16.73 -0.82 -1.17
N TYR A 169 15.88 -0.74 -0.14
CA TYR A 169 15.56 0.55 0.51
C TYR A 169 16.78 1.16 1.21
N ALA A 170 17.49 0.36 1.98
CA ALA A 170 18.70 0.82 2.68
C ALA A 170 19.79 1.26 1.68
N SER A 171 19.95 0.53 0.58
CA SER A 171 20.88 0.87 -0.51
C SER A 171 20.50 2.21 -1.15
N ALA A 172 19.22 2.39 -1.50
CA ALA A 172 18.72 3.62 -2.11
C ALA A 172 18.93 4.84 -1.20
N ILE A 173 18.65 4.71 0.10
CA ILE A 173 18.90 5.79 1.08
C ILE A 173 20.37 6.12 1.18
N ALA A 174 21.25 5.11 1.32
CA ALA A 174 22.70 5.32 1.42
C ALA A 174 23.27 5.95 0.14
N GLU A 175 22.76 5.61 -1.01
CA GLU A 175 23.16 6.20 -2.28
C GLU A 175 22.72 7.66 -2.38
N PHE A 176 21.48 7.97 -2.03
CA PHE A 176 20.99 9.34 -1.94
C PHE A 176 21.87 10.19 -1.00
N GLU A 177 22.15 9.72 0.22
CA GLU A 177 22.99 10.44 1.18
C GLU A 177 24.41 10.70 0.63
N ARG A 178 24.97 9.76 -0.11
CA ARG A 178 26.29 9.90 -0.74
C ARG A 178 26.27 10.94 -1.88
N GLU A 179 25.21 10.93 -2.71
CA GLU A 179 25.07 11.85 -3.84
C GLU A 179 24.84 13.28 -3.41
N VAL A 180 23.98 13.47 -2.41
CA VAL A 180 23.59 14.80 -1.90
C VAL A 180 24.58 15.35 -0.87
N GLY A 181 25.43 14.49 -0.29
CA GLY A 181 26.42 14.87 0.73
C GLY A 181 25.81 15.26 2.08
N ARG A 182 24.55 14.89 2.32
CA ARG A 182 23.85 15.08 3.60
C ARG A 182 23.04 13.84 3.97
N ARG A 183 22.65 13.74 5.24
CA ARG A 183 21.73 12.71 5.68
C ARG A 183 20.32 12.94 5.13
N ALA A 184 19.66 11.84 4.84
CA ALA A 184 18.24 11.85 4.48
C ALA A 184 17.38 12.36 5.64
N HIS A 185 16.31 13.08 5.34
CA HIS A 185 15.33 13.46 6.35
C HIS A 185 14.57 12.24 6.87
N SER A 186 13.88 12.39 8.00
CA SER A 186 12.96 11.35 8.46
C SER A 186 11.73 11.31 7.57
N PHE A 187 11.35 10.11 7.11
CA PHE A 187 10.15 9.92 6.30
C PHE A 187 9.45 8.60 6.60
N GLU A 188 8.20 8.53 6.20
CA GLU A 188 7.41 7.29 6.16
C GLU A 188 7.09 6.96 4.69
N LEU A 189 7.08 5.67 4.36
CA LEU A 189 6.67 5.17 3.05
C LEU A 189 5.88 3.88 3.22
N ASN A 190 4.68 3.85 2.66
CA ASN A 190 3.87 2.64 2.56
C ASN A 190 4.00 2.08 1.14
N VAL A 191 4.41 0.83 1.03
CA VAL A 191 4.61 0.13 -0.24
C VAL A 191 3.56 -0.96 -0.36
N GLN A 192 2.68 -0.86 -1.35
CA GLN A 192 1.68 -1.87 -1.66
C GLN A 192 2.18 -2.74 -2.82
N VAL A 193 2.48 -4.01 -2.55
CA VAL A 193 2.94 -4.96 -3.58
C VAL A 193 1.72 -5.63 -4.21
N LEU A 194 1.45 -5.28 -5.46
CA LEU A 194 0.19 -5.61 -6.12
C LEU A 194 0.41 -6.45 -7.40
N PRO A 195 -0.50 -7.36 -7.74
CA PRO A 195 -0.39 -8.21 -8.92
C PRO A 195 -0.82 -7.45 -10.20
N PHE A 196 -0.14 -6.36 -10.51
CA PHE A 196 -0.42 -5.57 -11.70
C PHE A 196 0.00 -6.28 -13.00
N SER A 197 -0.70 -6.00 -14.08
CA SER A 197 -0.39 -6.50 -15.43
C SER A 197 0.87 -5.90 -16.03
N GLN A 198 1.29 -4.74 -15.54
CA GLN A 198 2.51 -4.02 -15.96
C GLN A 198 3.52 -3.96 -14.81
N ARG A 199 4.80 -3.90 -15.16
CA ARG A 199 5.88 -3.73 -14.20
C ARG A 199 6.12 -2.25 -13.97
N GLY A 200 6.16 -1.83 -12.70
CA GLY A 200 6.40 -0.43 -12.36
C GLY A 200 6.15 -0.10 -10.91
N ILE A 201 6.31 1.18 -10.61
CA ILE A 201 5.96 1.83 -9.34
C ILE A 201 5.06 3.02 -9.68
N TRP A 202 3.99 3.20 -8.92
CA TRP A 202 3.01 4.28 -9.06
C TRP A 202 2.73 4.90 -7.71
N TRP A 203 2.73 6.21 -7.65
CA TRP A 203 2.21 6.91 -6.48
C TRP A 203 0.70 6.69 -6.39
N ILE A 204 0.22 6.29 -5.22
CA ILE A 204 -1.20 6.06 -4.94
C ILE A 204 -1.72 6.90 -3.77
N GLY A 205 -0.85 7.64 -3.12
CA GLY A 205 -1.12 8.55 -2.03
C GLY A 205 0.15 9.35 -1.73
N ALA A 206 0.06 10.33 -0.84
CA ALA A 206 1.18 11.23 -0.52
C ALA A 206 2.42 10.51 0.02
N LEU A 207 2.21 9.41 0.77
CA LEU A 207 3.28 8.59 1.34
C LEU A 207 3.09 7.11 0.98
N SER A 208 2.39 6.83 -0.11
CA SER A 208 2.01 5.48 -0.49
C SER A 208 2.31 5.22 -1.97
N VAL A 209 3.04 4.16 -2.24
CA VAL A 209 3.30 3.69 -3.60
C VAL A 209 2.77 2.29 -3.82
N ALA A 210 2.28 2.02 -5.02
CA ALA A 210 2.00 0.69 -5.51
C ALA A 210 3.19 0.18 -6.33
N VAL A 211 3.62 -1.03 -6.07
CA VAL A 211 4.70 -1.71 -6.78
C VAL A 211 4.16 -2.99 -7.37
N SER A 212 4.40 -3.25 -8.64
CA SER A 212 4.02 -4.55 -9.20
C SER A 212 4.83 -5.68 -8.56
N ASP A 213 4.17 -6.78 -8.24
CA ASP A 213 4.82 -7.97 -7.68
C ASP A 213 5.91 -8.55 -8.60
N GLY A 214 5.75 -8.39 -9.91
CA GLY A 214 6.75 -8.77 -10.90
C GLY A 214 8.02 -7.92 -10.85
N LEU A 215 7.89 -6.61 -10.54
CA LEU A 215 9.05 -5.76 -10.31
C LEU A 215 9.69 -6.06 -8.95
N ARG A 216 8.85 -6.22 -7.92
CA ARG A 216 9.32 -6.44 -6.55
C ARG A 216 10.16 -7.72 -6.39
N ARG A 217 9.89 -8.76 -7.19
CA ARG A 217 10.67 -10.00 -7.21
C ARG A 217 12.02 -9.89 -7.91
N ASP A 218 12.19 -8.89 -8.75
CA ASP A 218 13.44 -8.63 -9.45
C ASP A 218 14.27 -7.63 -8.63
N VAL A 219 15.17 -8.15 -7.79
CA VAL A 219 15.92 -7.36 -6.81
C VAL A 219 16.71 -6.24 -7.47
N VAL A 220 17.34 -6.50 -8.61
CA VAL A 220 18.16 -5.52 -9.33
C VAL A 220 17.31 -4.42 -9.95
N ALA A 221 16.23 -4.80 -10.63
CA ALA A 221 15.32 -3.84 -11.23
C ALA A 221 14.58 -3.03 -10.15
N PHE A 222 14.19 -3.66 -9.05
CA PHE A 222 13.54 -2.97 -7.94
C PHE A 222 14.46 -1.98 -7.25
N ASP A 223 15.72 -2.34 -6.99
CA ASP A 223 16.71 -1.42 -6.42
C ASP A 223 16.84 -0.15 -7.26
N SER A 224 16.94 -0.28 -8.57
CA SER A 224 17.02 0.87 -9.48
C SER A 224 15.72 1.68 -9.51
N ALA A 225 14.56 1.03 -9.46
CA ALA A 225 13.25 1.68 -9.59
C ALA A 225 12.80 2.41 -8.32
N ILE A 226 13.25 1.98 -7.13
CA ILE A 226 12.85 2.61 -5.86
C ILE A 226 13.67 3.85 -5.53
N ARG A 227 14.84 4.04 -6.13
CA ARG A 227 15.72 5.19 -5.87
C ARG A 227 15.06 6.55 -6.08
N PRO A 228 14.38 6.81 -7.21
CA PRO A 228 13.67 8.08 -7.41
C PRO A 228 12.61 8.35 -6.32
N VAL A 229 11.88 7.32 -5.88
CA VAL A 229 10.88 7.44 -4.81
C VAL A 229 11.53 7.82 -3.48
N ILE A 230 12.66 7.19 -3.15
CA ILE A 230 13.41 7.54 -1.94
C ILE A 230 13.97 8.97 -2.06
N ALA A 231 14.50 9.35 -3.21
CA ALA A 231 15.05 10.69 -3.43
C ALA A 231 14.00 11.80 -3.30
N GLU A 232 12.74 11.52 -3.60
CA GLU A 232 11.64 12.46 -3.44
C GLU A 232 11.26 12.68 -1.97
N LEU A 233 11.44 11.65 -1.12
CA LEU A 233 11.06 11.69 0.30
C LEU A 233 12.21 12.11 1.23
N ALA A 234 13.45 11.90 0.82
CA ALA A 234 14.65 12.02 1.64
C ALA A 234 15.31 13.39 1.53
#